data_5a8c04103945e7490ecdc022b64ab0af
#
_entry.id   5a8c04103945e7490ecdc022b64ab0af
#
_cell.length_a   1.000
_cell.length_b   1.000
_cell.length_c   1.000
_cell.angle_alpha   90.00
_cell.angle_beta   90.00
_cell.angle_gamma   90.00
#
_symmetry.space_group_name_H-M   'P 1'
#
loop_
_entity.id
_entity.type
_entity.pdbx_description
1 polymer ?
#
loop_
_entity_poly.entity_id
_entity_poly.type
_entity_poly.pdbx_seq_one_letter_code
_entity_poly.pdbx_strand_id
1 'polypeptide(L)'
;MSNVLFSIFPNENFIDLGLYQYGWEQCDPAHSFGPAARTHYLFHYVISGTGTLIAQNSKKESVEYHVKSGQGFMIFPHQICTYTADPDLPWEYTWIEFDGLKAKESWKWPEYPRILPSINRDIKIFLSRW
;
A
#
# COMPACT_ATOMS: atom_id res chain seq x y z
N MET A 1 10.49 -15.66 -11.74
CA MET A 1 9.44 -15.62 -10.70
C MET A 1 9.85 -14.66 -9.59
N SER A 2 8.90 -13.88 -9.09
CA SER A 2 9.17 -13.01 -7.95
C SER A 2 9.34 -13.84 -6.66
N ASN A 3 10.15 -13.33 -5.74
CA ASN A 3 10.27 -13.87 -4.39
C ASN A 3 9.24 -13.18 -3.49
N VAL A 4 8.42 -13.96 -2.80
CA VAL A 4 7.35 -13.45 -1.94
C VAL A 4 7.44 -14.06 -0.55
N LEU A 5 7.34 -13.20 0.46
CA LEU A 5 7.12 -13.60 1.85
C LEU A 5 5.90 -12.87 2.38
N PHE A 6 5.01 -13.58 3.04
CA PHE A 6 3.86 -12.97 3.70
C PHE A 6 3.44 -13.77 4.94
N SER A 7 2.74 -13.09 5.85
CA SER A 7 2.14 -13.70 7.02
C SER A 7 0.72 -13.17 7.21
N ILE A 8 -0.17 -14.05 7.62
CA ILE A 8 -1.57 -13.73 7.91
C ILE A 8 -1.81 -13.93 9.40
N PHE A 9 -2.44 -12.93 10.04
CA PHE A 9 -2.75 -12.96 11.45
C PHE A 9 -4.26 -12.99 11.66
N PRO A 10 -4.79 -13.94 12.49
CA PRO A 10 -6.19 -13.90 12.86
C PRO A 10 -6.49 -12.64 13.66
N ASN A 11 -7.55 -11.93 13.27
CA ASN A 11 -7.95 -10.68 13.93
C ASN A 11 -9.02 -10.96 14.98
N GLU A 12 -8.63 -11.59 16.08
CA GLU A 12 -9.61 -12.08 17.07
C GLU A 12 -9.96 -11.07 18.16
N ASN A 13 -9.06 -10.14 18.52
CA ASN A 13 -9.20 -9.37 19.75
C ASN A 13 -8.94 -7.86 19.62
N PHE A 14 -8.83 -7.30 18.41
CA PHE A 14 -8.54 -5.89 18.21
C PHE A 14 -9.70 -5.18 17.56
N ILE A 15 -10.38 -4.31 18.32
CA ILE A 15 -11.47 -3.47 17.81
C ILE A 15 -10.92 -2.25 17.09
N ASP A 16 -9.83 -1.66 17.59
CA ASP A 16 -9.26 -0.41 17.09
C ASP A 16 -8.33 -0.60 15.89
N LEU A 17 -7.55 -1.66 15.89
CA LEU A 17 -6.62 -2.00 14.82
C LEU A 17 -6.47 -3.50 14.72
N GLY A 18 -6.74 -4.04 13.56
CA GLY A 18 -6.51 -5.45 13.24
C GLY A 18 -5.50 -5.60 12.13
N LEU A 19 -4.41 -6.31 12.40
CA LEU A 19 -3.46 -6.69 11.37
C LEU A 19 -3.98 -7.92 10.64
N TYR A 20 -4.18 -7.82 9.33
CA TYR A 20 -4.67 -8.92 8.50
C TYR A 20 -3.51 -9.73 7.94
N GLN A 21 -2.57 -9.07 7.28
CA GLN A 21 -1.37 -9.71 6.73
C GLN A 21 -0.28 -8.67 6.52
N TYR A 22 0.95 -9.18 6.44
CA TYR A 22 2.08 -8.40 5.94
C TYR A 22 2.96 -9.29 5.07
N GLY A 23 3.79 -8.67 4.24
CA GLY A 23 4.68 -9.43 3.40
C GLY A 23 5.73 -8.59 2.72
N TRP A 24 6.50 -9.27 1.92
CA TRP A 24 7.58 -8.71 1.12
C TRP A 24 7.58 -9.40 -0.24
N GLU A 25 7.91 -8.63 -1.29
CA GLU A 25 8.05 -9.17 -2.64
C GLU A 25 9.13 -8.42 -3.40
N GLN A 26 10.01 -9.18 -4.02
CA GLN A 26 10.89 -8.68 -5.06
C GLN A 26 10.24 -9.01 -6.40
N CYS A 27 9.75 -7.99 -7.08
CA CYS A 27 8.96 -8.16 -8.28
C CYS A 27 9.82 -8.48 -9.51
N ASP A 28 9.27 -9.29 -10.40
CA ASP A 28 9.83 -9.46 -11.74
C ASP A 28 9.58 -8.18 -12.57
N PRO A 29 10.36 -7.95 -13.64
CA PRO A 29 10.12 -6.83 -14.55
C PRO A 29 8.68 -6.80 -15.04
N ALA A 30 8.05 -5.63 -14.98
CA ALA A 30 6.68 -5.38 -15.41
C ALA A 30 5.61 -6.23 -14.66
N HIS A 31 5.96 -6.84 -13.52
CA HIS A 31 4.99 -7.55 -12.69
C HIS A 31 3.89 -6.59 -12.24
N SER A 32 2.64 -6.98 -12.49
CA SER A 32 1.49 -6.12 -12.24
C SER A 32 0.47 -6.81 -11.34
N PHE A 33 -0.13 -6.03 -10.45
CA PHE A 33 -1.26 -6.44 -9.65
C PHE A 33 -2.43 -5.49 -9.90
N GLY A 34 -3.60 -6.09 -10.17
CA GLY A 34 -4.81 -5.34 -10.42
C GLY A 34 -5.19 -5.28 -11.91
N PRO A 35 -6.24 -4.53 -12.28
CA PRO A 35 -7.06 -3.72 -11.39
C PRO A 35 -7.82 -4.55 -10.36
N ALA A 36 -7.81 -4.10 -9.12
CA ALA A 36 -8.49 -4.78 -8.02
C ALA A 36 -8.83 -3.78 -6.90
N ALA A 37 -9.82 -4.16 -6.08
CA ALA A 37 -10.15 -3.47 -4.85
C ALA A 37 -10.03 -4.44 -3.69
N ARG A 38 -9.60 -3.95 -2.53
CA ARG A 38 -9.50 -4.73 -1.31
C ARG A 38 -10.54 -4.28 -0.30
N THR A 39 -10.79 -5.11 0.70
CA THR A 39 -11.71 -4.77 1.78
C THR A 39 -11.03 -4.16 2.99
N HIS A 40 -9.70 -4.12 3.00
CA HIS A 40 -8.86 -3.60 4.08
C HIS A 40 -7.99 -2.45 3.59
N TYR A 41 -7.40 -1.72 4.53
CA TYR A 41 -6.34 -0.76 4.24
C TYR A 41 -5.07 -1.52 3.89
N LEU A 42 -4.31 -1.00 2.93
CA LEU A 42 -3.05 -1.59 2.49
C LEU A 42 -2.00 -0.49 2.39
N PHE A 43 -0.90 -0.65 3.13
CA PHE A 43 0.24 0.24 3.03
C PHE A 43 1.40 -0.50 2.39
N HIS A 44 1.95 0.08 1.32
CA HIS A 44 3.16 -0.40 0.64
C HIS A 44 4.32 0.55 0.86
N TYR A 45 5.50 -0.02 1.03
CA TYR A 45 6.76 0.72 1.07
C TYR A 45 7.75 0.15 0.07
N VAL A 46 8.26 1.01 -0.80
CA VAL A 46 9.23 0.62 -1.83
C VAL A 46 10.65 0.69 -1.27
N ILE A 47 11.28 -0.47 -1.15
CA ILE A 47 12.65 -0.63 -0.62
C ILE A 47 13.67 -0.26 -1.69
N SER A 48 13.48 -0.76 -2.92
CA SER A 48 14.37 -0.50 -4.05
C SER A 48 13.59 -0.51 -5.35
N GLY A 49 14.17 0.02 -6.40
CA GLY A 49 13.54 0.06 -7.70
C GLY A 49 12.42 1.08 -7.82
N THR A 50 11.63 0.95 -8.86
CA THR A 50 10.53 1.88 -9.17
C THR A 50 9.34 1.14 -9.78
N GLY A 51 8.20 1.82 -9.81
CA GLY A 51 6.98 1.30 -10.42
C GLY A 51 5.92 2.37 -10.57
N THR A 52 4.78 1.97 -11.08
CA THR A 52 3.65 2.86 -11.35
C THR A 52 2.44 2.39 -10.55
N LEU A 53 1.80 3.34 -9.86
CA LEU A 53 0.52 3.14 -9.19
C LEU A 53 -0.55 3.92 -9.94
N ILE A 54 -1.63 3.23 -10.33
CA ILE A 54 -2.84 3.86 -10.85
C ILE A 54 -3.93 3.58 -9.83
N ALA A 55 -4.50 4.62 -9.23
CA ALA A 55 -5.50 4.49 -8.19
C ALA A 55 -6.60 5.53 -8.36
N GLN A 56 -7.82 5.16 -7.94
CA GLN A 56 -8.95 6.09 -7.94
C GLN A 56 -8.83 7.12 -6.80
N ASN A 57 -9.17 8.36 -7.11
CA ASN A 57 -9.37 9.39 -6.10
C ASN A 57 -10.80 9.36 -5.53
N SER A 58 -11.13 10.28 -4.62
CA SER A 58 -12.46 10.39 -4.01
C SER A 58 -13.58 10.65 -5.03
N LYS A 59 -13.26 11.17 -6.19
CA LYS A 59 -14.19 11.44 -7.29
C LYS A 59 -14.32 10.29 -8.28
N LYS A 60 -13.71 9.12 -7.97
CA LYS A 60 -13.67 7.93 -8.82
C LYS A 60 -12.89 8.12 -10.13
N GLU A 61 -12.03 9.13 -10.19
CA GLU A 61 -11.12 9.35 -11.31
C GLU A 61 -9.82 8.59 -11.07
N SER A 62 -9.27 7.97 -12.13
CA SER A 62 -7.98 7.27 -12.05
C SER A 62 -6.83 8.27 -12.16
N VAL A 63 -5.88 8.17 -11.23
CA VAL A 63 -4.68 9.01 -11.18
C VAL A 63 -3.45 8.12 -11.19
N GLU A 64 -2.47 8.47 -12.00
CA GLU A 64 -1.22 7.72 -12.15
C GLU A 64 -0.09 8.38 -11.38
N TYR A 65 0.68 7.56 -10.65
CA TYR A 65 1.85 7.99 -9.88
C TYR A 65 3.04 7.10 -10.18
N HIS A 66 4.21 7.72 -10.32
CA HIS A 66 5.48 7.02 -10.30
C HIS A 66 5.99 6.97 -8.86
N VAL A 67 6.28 5.77 -8.38
CA VAL A 67 6.74 5.53 -7.01
C VAL A 67 8.12 4.91 -7.07
N LYS A 68 9.04 5.46 -6.31
CA LYS A 68 10.44 5.03 -6.28
C LYS A 68 10.87 4.63 -4.86
N SER A 69 12.06 4.06 -4.76
CA SER A 69 12.66 3.63 -3.49
C SER A 69 12.62 4.75 -2.43
N GLY A 70 12.29 4.39 -1.20
CA GLY A 70 12.12 5.34 -0.11
C GLY A 70 10.73 5.97 -0.01
N GLN A 71 9.84 5.68 -0.93
CA GLN A 71 8.46 6.17 -0.92
C GLN A 71 7.48 5.05 -0.57
N GLY A 72 6.33 5.42 -0.05
CA GLY A 72 5.25 4.50 0.24
C GLY A 72 3.91 5.04 -0.25
N PHE A 73 2.93 4.16 -0.35
CA PHE A 73 1.57 4.53 -0.71
C PHE A 73 0.54 3.75 0.10
N MET A 74 -0.62 4.38 0.29
CA MET A 74 -1.75 3.80 1.00
C MET A 74 -2.87 3.53 0.02
N ILE A 75 -3.42 2.32 0.07
CA ILE A 75 -4.62 1.95 -0.65
C ILE A 75 -5.74 1.80 0.36
N PHE A 76 -6.89 2.40 0.07
CA PHE A 76 -8.05 2.42 0.93
C PHE A 76 -9.02 1.28 0.60
N PRO A 77 -9.84 0.83 1.55
CA PRO A 77 -10.88 -0.15 1.27
C PRO A 77 -11.75 0.28 0.08
N HIS A 78 -12.00 -0.65 -0.82
CA HIS A 78 -12.83 -0.49 -2.03
C HIS A 78 -12.25 0.44 -3.10
N GLN A 79 -11.06 1.00 -2.89
CA GLN A 79 -10.37 1.80 -3.89
C GLN A 79 -9.80 0.88 -4.97
N ILE A 80 -10.21 1.09 -6.21
CA ILE A 80 -9.66 0.34 -7.34
C ILE A 80 -8.27 0.86 -7.66
N CYS A 81 -7.30 -0.03 -7.72
CA CYS A 81 -5.92 0.30 -8.02
C CYS A 81 -5.26 -0.77 -8.87
N THR A 82 -4.24 -0.35 -9.60
CA THR A 82 -3.30 -1.21 -10.32
C THR A 82 -1.90 -0.71 -10.04
N TYR A 83 -1.00 -1.59 -9.68
CA TYR A 83 0.40 -1.21 -9.51
C TYR A 83 1.31 -2.17 -10.25
N THR A 84 2.29 -1.62 -10.94
CA THR A 84 3.15 -2.33 -11.90
C THR A 84 4.60 -1.98 -11.67
N ALA A 85 5.45 -3.00 -11.52
CA ALA A 85 6.89 -2.83 -11.44
C ALA A 85 7.45 -2.32 -12.76
N ASP A 86 8.45 -1.45 -12.68
CA ASP A 86 9.15 -0.96 -13.86
C ASP A 86 9.82 -2.11 -14.62
N PRO A 87 9.78 -2.15 -15.95
CA PRO A 87 10.40 -3.23 -16.72
C PRO A 87 11.94 -3.23 -16.66
N ASP A 88 12.57 -2.09 -16.41
CA ASP A 88 14.03 -1.97 -16.36
C ASP A 88 14.58 -1.96 -14.94
N LEU A 89 13.81 -1.43 -13.99
CA LEU A 89 14.19 -1.30 -12.60
C LEU A 89 13.02 -1.70 -11.68
N PRO A 90 12.64 -2.99 -11.70
CA PRO A 90 11.48 -3.45 -10.95
C PRO A 90 11.65 -3.25 -9.45
N TRP A 91 10.59 -2.84 -8.80
CA TRP A 91 10.62 -2.56 -7.36
C TRP A 91 10.64 -3.81 -6.50
N GLU A 92 11.28 -3.65 -5.35
CA GLU A 92 11.16 -4.50 -4.19
C GLU A 92 10.35 -3.72 -3.16
N TYR A 93 9.31 -4.31 -2.58
CA TYR A 93 8.46 -3.63 -1.62
C TYR A 93 8.02 -4.55 -0.49
N THR A 94 7.62 -3.92 0.59
CA THR A 94 6.95 -4.59 1.70
C THR A 94 5.57 -3.98 1.88
N TRP A 95 4.63 -4.75 2.47
CA TRP A 95 3.28 -4.25 2.69
C TRP A 95 2.71 -4.71 4.02
N ILE A 96 1.75 -3.94 4.52
CA ILE A 96 0.92 -4.26 5.67
C ILE A 96 -0.53 -4.05 5.28
N GLU A 97 -1.37 -5.05 5.50
CA GLU A 97 -2.81 -4.96 5.32
C GLU A 97 -3.48 -4.99 6.69
N PHE A 98 -4.35 -4.02 6.94
CA PHE A 98 -4.95 -3.81 8.26
C PHE A 98 -6.34 -3.21 8.17
N ASP A 99 -7.09 -3.32 9.28
CA ASP A 99 -8.42 -2.73 9.43
C ASP A 99 -8.63 -2.32 10.89
N GLY A 100 -9.79 -1.74 11.18
CA GLY A 100 -10.20 -1.36 12.52
C GLY A 100 -10.84 0.03 12.58
N LEU A 101 -11.44 0.35 13.74
CA LEU A 101 -12.13 1.64 13.95
C LEU A 101 -11.17 2.82 13.82
N LYS A 102 -9.97 2.73 14.37
CA LYS A 102 -8.97 3.80 14.25
C LYS A 102 -8.52 4.03 12.82
N ALA A 103 -8.43 2.97 12.02
CA ALA A 103 -8.14 3.12 10.61
C ALA A 103 -9.21 3.95 9.91
N LYS A 104 -10.49 3.66 10.16
CA LYS A 104 -11.61 4.40 9.59
C LYS A 104 -11.66 5.85 10.04
N GLU A 105 -11.33 6.14 11.29
CA GLU A 105 -11.31 7.49 11.84
C GLU A 105 -10.12 8.31 11.35
N SER A 106 -8.95 7.68 11.25
CA SER A 106 -7.68 8.36 10.94
C SER A 106 -7.43 8.52 9.46
N TRP A 107 -7.99 7.62 8.64
CA TRP A 107 -7.70 7.55 7.22
C TRP A 107 -8.97 7.67 6.39
N LYS A 108 -9.17 8.83 5.77
CA LYS A 108 -10.26 9.07 4.81
C LYS A 108 -9.69 9.03 3.40
N TRP A 109 -10.51 8.63 2.44
CA TRP A 109 -10.14 8.71 1.04
C TRP A 109 -9.67 10.11 0.70
N PRO A 110 -8.40 10.28 0.29
CA PRO A 110 -7.91 11.58 -0.13
C PRO A 110 -8.46 11.91 -1.52
N GLU A 111 -8.47 13.19 -1.84
CA GLU A 111 -8.75 13.64 -3.20
C GLU A 111 -7.73 13.04 -4.19
N TYR A 112 -6.50 12.86 -3.73
CA TYR A 112 -5.42 12.20 -4.47
C TYR A 112 -4.78 11.13 -3.59
N PRO A 113 -4.38 9.97 -4.17
CA PRO A 113 -3.62 8.98 -3.43
C PRO A 113 -2.37 9.61 -2.79
N ARG A 114 -2.08 9.22 -1.56
CA ARG A 114 -0.90 9.74 -0.87
C ARG A 114 0.31 8.88 -1.20
N ILE A 115 1.27 9.49 -1.85
CA ILE A 115 2.63 8.97 -1.95
C ILE A 115 3.42 9.59 -0.81
N LEU A 116 3.94 8.76 0.09
CA LEU A 116 4.69 9.23 1.25
C LEU A 116 6.14 9.45 0.84
N PRO A 117 6.64 10.71 0.88
CA PRO A 117 7.95 11.06 0.32
C PRO A 117 9.14 10.60 1.17
N SER A 118 8.92 10.28 2.44
CA SER A 118 9.98 9.87 3.36
C SER A 118 9.42 8.96 4.43
N ILE A 119 9.91 7.74 4.46
CA ILE A 119 9.36 6.74 5.36
C ILE A 119 9.67 6.99 6.83
N ASN A 120 10.87 7.49 7.15
CA ASN A 120 11.27 7.67 8.54
C ASN A 120 10.35 8.64 9.30
N ARG A 121 9.90 9.67 8.60
CA ARG A 121 8.99 10.66 9.16
C ARG A 121 7.55 10.17 9.14
N ASP A 122 7.13 9.59 8.05
CA ASP A 122 5.74 9.25 7.80
C ASP A 122 5.33 7.97 8.53
N ILE A 123 6.23 7.01 8.70
CA ILE A 123 6.02 5.87 9.58
C ILE A 123 5.84 6.32 11.03
N LYS A 124 6.66 7.28 11.50
CA LYS A 124 6.47 7.82 12.85
C LYS A 124 5.09 8.44 13.02
N ILE A 125 4.63 9.19 12.02
CA ILE A 125 3.29 9.78 12.03
C ILE A 125 2.22 8.68 12.00
N PHE A 126 2.40 7.67 11.15
CA PHE A 126 1.50 6.54 11.08
C PHE A 126 1.42 5.80 12.42
N LEU A 127 2.57 5.42 12.98
CA LEU A 127 2.63 4.69 14.25
C LEU A 127 2.16 5.53 15.44
N SER A 128 2.40 6.84 15.44
CA SER A 128 1.96 7.72 16.54
C SER A 128 0.46 7.92 16.62
N ARG A 129 -0.26 7.55 15.59
CA ARG A 129 -1.74 7.61 15.55
C ARG A 129 -2.40 6.34 16.06
N TRP A 130 -1.60 5.32 16.36
CA TRP A 130 -2.04 4.04 16.91
C TRP A 130 -1.67 3.90 18.37
#